data_1f6d19f5ec02bbf96622551065a25a3e
#
_entry.id   1f6d19f5ec02bbf96622551065a25a3e
#
_cell.length_a   1.000
_cell.length_b   1.000
_cell.length_c   1.000
_cell.angle_alpha   90.00
_cell.angle_beta   90.00
_cell.angle_gamma   90.00
#
_symmetry.space_group_name_H-M   'P 1'
#
loop_
_entity.id
_entity.type
_entity.pdbx_description
1 polymer ?
#
loop_
_entity_poly.entity_id
_entity_poly.type
_entity_poly.pdbx_seq_one_letter_code
_entity_poly.pdbx_strand_id
1 'polypeptide(L)'
;DYHATVGLRSESNGWKTDMSFTTGGNQQLYTVNSTLNPSLGANSPISFKPGGYSFSHHVGNIDVSRSLNEQFHLAFGSEFRVETYEIMAGDQASYTGGGAQSFPGTDPKNAIFANRYNFGGYLDLAYDVTKNFLLNGTARLEQYSDFGSAFVWKLSSRYKLDGDQVVFRSS
;
A
#
# COMPACT_ATOMS: atom_id res chain seq x y z
N ASP A 1 -10.64 7.31 9.57
CA ASP A 1 -10.14 6.14 8.83
C ASP A 1 -11.30 5.34 8.26
N TYR A 2 -11.14 4.80 7.08
CA TYR A 2 -12.08 3.87 6.47
C TYR A 2 -11.33 2.80 5.67
N HIS A 3 -11.95 1.61 5.57
CA HIS A 3 -11.44 0.53 4.74
C HIS A 3 -12.62 -0.36 4.33
N ALA A 4 -12.68 -0.73 3.05
CA ALA A 4 -13.67 -1.65 2.52
C ALA A 4 -13.05 -2.50 1.41
N THR A 5 -13.43 -3.78 1.39
CA THR A 5 -13.07 -4.72 0.32
C THR A 5 -14.30 -5.48 -0.13
N VAL A 6 -14.47 -5.59 -1.43
CA VAL A 6 -15.46 -6.47 -2.07
C VAL A 6 -14.73 -7.38 -3.04
N GLY A 7 -15.13 -8.64 -3.12
CA GLY A 7 -14.49 -9.60 -4.02
C GLY A 7 -15.44 -10.69 -4.48
N LEU A 8 -15.03 -11.35 -5.56
CA LEU A 8 -15.69 -12.50 -6.14
C LEU A 8 -14.68 -13.63 -6.32
N ARG A 9 -15.08 -14.83 -5.92
CA ARG A 9 -14.30 -16.06 -6.15
C ARG A 9 -15.07 -17.01 -7.02
N SER A 10 -14.37 -17.64 -7.96
CA SER A 10 -14.93 -18.65 -8.84
C SER A 10 -13.96 -19.81 -8.97
N GLU A 11 -14.51 -21.01 -9.08
CA GLU A 11 -13.75 -22.21 -9.44
C GLU A 11 -14.46 -22.95 -10.56
N SER A 12 -13.75 -23.19 -11.67
CA SER A 12 -14.28 -23.90 -12.81
C SER A 12 -13.15 -24.68 -13.52
N ASN A 13 -13.36 -25.95 -13.80
CA ASN A 13 -12.41 -26.82 -14.50
C ASN A 13 -10.98 -26.81 -13.89
N GLY A 14 -10.91 -26.70 -12.54
CA GLY A 14 -9.65 -26.64 -11.79
C GLY A 14 -8.97 -25.27 -11.79
N TRP A 15 -9.50 -24.26 -12.48
CA TRP A 15 -9.09 -22.88 -12.37
C TRP A 15 -9.80 -22.22 -11.22
N LYS A 16 -9.02 -21.54 -10.37
CA LYS A 16 -9.51 -20.69 -9.29
C LYS A 16 -9.23 -19.25 -9.68
N THR A 17 -10.25 -18.42 -9.62
CA THR A 17 -10.16 -16.99 -9.90
C THR A 17 -10.64 -16.22 -8.70
N ASP A 18 -9.87 -15.24 -8.27
CA ASP A 18 -10.21 -14.27 -7.22
C ASP A 18 -10.12 -12.86 -7.82
N MET A 19 -11.17 -12.09 -7.72
CA MET A 19 -11.22 -10.70 -8.11
C MET A 19 -11.59 -9.88 -6.90
N SER A 20 -10.87 -8.83 -6.63
CA SER A 20 -11.16 -7.97 -5.50
C SER A 20 -10.97 -6.49 -5.83
N PHE A 21 -11.75 -5.66 -5.15
CA PHE A 21 -11.57 -4.23 -5.12
C PHE A 21 -11.51 -3.78 -3.66
N THR A 22 -10.45 -3.08 -3.32
CA THR A 22 -10.21 -2.53 -1.98
C THR A 22 -10.12 -1.02 -2.07
N THR A 23 -10.76 -0.33 -1.15
CA THR A 23 -10.60 1.10 -0.93
C THR A 23 -10.33 1.38 0.53
N GLY A 24 -9.45 2.31 0.80
CA GLY A 24 -9.12 2.72 2.16
C GLY A 24 -8.49 4.10 2.21
N GLY A 25 -8.57 4.72 3.37
CA GLY A 25 -7.96 6.02 3.57
C GLY A 25 -7.99 6.46 5.01
N ASN A 26 -7.13 7.42 5.29
CA ASN A 26 -7.09 8.12 6.57
C ASN A 26 -6.92 9.63 6.34
N GLN A 27 -7.36 10.40 7.30
CA GLN A 27 -7.14 11.84 7.36
C GLN A 27 -6.83 12.23 8.80
N GLN A 28 -5.82 13.07 8.97
CA GLN A 28 -5.43 13.64 10.23
C GLN A 28 -5.44 15.17 10.11
N LEU A 29 -6.33 15.82 10.84
CA LEU A 29 -6.40 17.26 10.97
C LEU A 29 -5.97 17.65 12.37
N TYR A 30 -5.11 18.64 12.45
CA TYR A 30 -4.55 19.09 13.72
C TYR A 30 -5.26 20.36 14.23
N THR A 31 -5.40 20.43 15.54
CA THR A 31 -5.77 21.65 16.26
C THR A 31 -4.83 21.82 17.43
N VAL A 32 -4.25 22.98 17.57
CA VAL A 32 -3.31 23.31 18.64
C VAL A 32 -3.92 24.44 19.44
N ASN A 33 -4.01 24.24 20.74
CA ASN A 33 -4.61 25.20 21.68
C ASN A 33 -3.58 25.66 22.74
N SER A 34 -3.89 26.77 23.41
CA SER A 34 -3.09 27.30 24.51
C SER A 34 -1.65 27.62 24.12
N THR A 35 -1.47 28.13 22.91
CA THR A 35 -0.18 28.56 22.35
C THR A 35 -0.34 29.94 21.69
N LEU A 36 0.74 30.47 21.16
CA LEU A 36 0.75 31.76 20.45
C LEU A 36 1.70 31.70 19.26
N ASN A 37 1.51 32.62 18.30
CA ASN A 37 2.48 32.90 17.24
C ASN A 37 3.21 34.21 17.59
N PRO A 38 4.50 34.15 18.00
CA PRO A 38 5.26 35.35 18.39
C PRO A 38 5.36 36.42 17.30
N SER A 39 5.31 35.99 16.01
CA SER A 39 5.37 36.91 14.88
C SER A 39 4.12 37.80 14.74
N LEU A 40 3.02 37.44 15.38
CA LEU A 40 1.77 38.20 15.38
C LEU A 40 1.65 39.09 16.62
N GLY A 41 2.53 38.96 17.61
CA GLY A 41 2.53 39.75 18.86
C GLY A 41 1.17 39.67 19.58
N ALA A 42 0.62 40.82 19.96
CA ALA A 42 -0.66 40.92 20.67
C ALA A 42 -1.88 40.48 19.82
N ASN A 43 -1.73 40.36 18.50
CA ASN A 43 -2.79 39.90 17.59
C ASN A 43 -2.79 38.39 17.41
N SER A 44 -1.92 37.65 18.11
CA SER A 44 -1.88 36.18 17.98
C SER A 44 -3.13 35.55 18.58
N PRO A 45 -3.83 34.68 17.82
CA PRO A 45 -4.81 33.79 18.44
C PRO A 45 -4.09 32.82 19.39
N ILE A 46 -4.88 32.15 20.24
CA ILE A 46 -4.41 31.12 21.18
C ILE A 46 -4.76 29.71 20.74
N SER A 47 -5.45 29.59 19.60
CA SER A 47 -5.83 28.32 18.97
C SER A 47 -5.58 28.42 17.47
N PHE A 48 -5.04 27.35 16.91
CA PHE A 48 -4.62 27.26 15.51
C PHE A 48 -5.07 25.95 14.88
N LYS A 49 -5.29 25.98 13.57
CA LYS A 49 -5.48 24.78 12.73
C LYS A 49 -4.29 24.68 11.77
N PRO A 50 -3.20 24.03 12.15
CA PRO A 50 -1.96 24.03 11.38
C PRO A 50 -2.02 23.21 10.07
N GLY A 51 -3.16 22.64 9.72
CA GLY A 51 -3.36 21.79 8.57
C GLY A 51 -3.44 20.31 8.94
N GLY A 52 -3.04 19.46 8.03
CA GLY A 52 -3.11 18.01 8.23
C GLY A 52 -2.62 17.23 7.03
N TYR A 53 -2.85 15.93 7.07
CA TYR A 53 -2.48 15.00 6.01
C TYR A 53 -3.65 14.09 5.70
N SER A 54 -3.77 13.70 4.44
CA SER A 54 -4.64 12.59 4.05
C SER A 54 -3.90 11.63 3.13
N PHE A 55 -4.29 10.37 3.23
CA PHE A 55 -3.87 9.32 2.32
C PHE A 55 -5.07 8.46 1.98
N SER A 56 -5.24 8.14 0.71
CA SER A 56 -6.23 7.17 0.27
C SER A 56 -5.67 6.28 -0.84
N HIS A 57 -6.23 5.07 -0.94
CA HIS A 57 -5.89 4.15 -2.02
C HIS A 57 -7.12 3.41 -2.53
N HIS A 58 -7.04 3.05 -3.80
CA HIS A 58 -7.98 2.16 -4.48
C HIS A 58 -7.17 1.08 -5.19
N VAL A 59 -7.49 -0.18 -4.94
CA VAL A 59 -6.73 -1.32 -5.46
C VAL A 59 -7.69 -2.32 -6.08
N GLY A 60 -7.50 -2.64 -7.34
CA GLY A 60 -8.16 -3.73 -8.03
C GLY A 60 -7.19 -4.88 -8.27
N ASN A 61 -7.56 -6.10 -7.92
CA ASN A 61 -6.78 -7.31 -8.12
C ASN A 61 -7.55 -8.36 -8.91
N ILE A 62 -6.82 -9.09 -9.75
CA ILE A 62 -7.29 -10.31 -10.38
C ILE A 62 -6.20 -11.36 -10.23
N ASP A 63 -6.53 -12.45 -9.55
CA ASP A 63 -5.63 -13.57 -9.30
C ASP A 63 -6.23 -14.85 -9.88
N VAL A 64 -5.42 -15.61 -10.62
CA VAL A 64 -5.84 -16.86 -11.25
C VAL A 64 -4.83 -17.93 -10.89
N SER A 65 -5.31 -19.09 -10.46
CA SER A 65 -4.43 -20.21 -10.14
C SER A 65 -5.00 -21.55 -10.57
N ARG A 66 -4.10 -22.50 -10.81
CA ARG A 66 -4.45 -23.88 -11.15
C ARG A 66 -3.33 -24.84 -10.78
N SER A 67 -3.67 -26.02 -10.28
CA SER A 67 -2.78 -27.18 -10.29
C SER A 67 -2.82 -27.81 -11.66
N LEU A 68 -1.72 -27.73 -12.42
CA LEU A 68 -1.60 -28.30 -13.77
C LEU A 68 -1.57 -29.82 -13.72
N ASN A 69 -0.93 -30.36 -12.70
CA ASN A 69 -0.92 -31.76 -12.29
C ASN A 69 -0.59 -31.86 -10.79
N GLU A 70 -0.26 -33.07 -10.30
CA GLU A 70 0.05 -33.30 -8.88
C GLU A 70 1.34 -32.59 -8.41
N GLN A 71 2.23 -32.22 -9.31
CA GLN A 71 3.53 -31.62 -9.01
C GLN A 71 3.61 -30.14 -9.37
N PHE A 72 2.90 -29.68 -10.40
CA PHE A 72 3.01 -28.32 -10.90
C PHE A 72 1.79 -27.47 -10.56
N HIS A 73 2.06 -26.33 -9.92
CA HIS A 73 1.05 -25.34 -9.58
C HIS A 73 1.43 -24.01 -10.22
N LEU A 74 0.47 -23.40 -10.89
CA LEU A 74 0.58 -22.13 -11.58
C LEU A 74 -0.31 -21.11 -10.91
N ALA A 75 0.21 -19.91 -10.65
CA ALA A 75 -0.60 -18.74 -10.36
C ALA A 75 -0.09 -17.53 -11.13
N PHE A 76 -0.99 -16.68 -11.55
CA PHE A 76 -0.69 -15.39 -12.16
C PHE A 76 -1.80 -14.39 -11.84
N GLY A 77 -1.46 -13.13 -11.89
CA GLY A 77 -2.43 -12.10 -11.62
C GLY A 77 -1.93 -10.72 -11.97
N SER A 78 -2.83 -9.76 -11.77
CA SER A 78 -2.53 -8.36 -11.97
C SER A 78 -3.16 -7.49 -10.88
N GLU A 79 -2.53 -6.38 -10.60
CA GLU A 79 -2.98 -5.35 -9.67
C GLU A 79 -2.96 -4.00 -10.38
N PHE A 80 -4.01 -3.23 -10.19
CA PHE A 80 -4.04 -1.82 -10.50
C PHE A 80 -4.32 -1.03 -9.23
N ARG A 81 -3.46 -0.06 -8.93
CA ARG A 81 -3.53 0.75 -7.71
C ARG A 81 -3.49 2.23 -8.03
N VAL A 82 -4.35 2.98 -7.36
CA VAL A 82 -4.32 4.43 -7.31
C VAL A 82 -4.08 4.85 -5.87
N GLU A 83 -3.10 5.69 -5.64
CA GLU A 83 -2.77 6.28 -4.33
C GLU A 83 -2.89 7.79 -4.44
N THR A 84 -3.50 8.39 -3.44
CA THR A 84 -3.62 9.85 -3.32
C THR A 84 -3.06 10.27 -1.98
N TYR A 85 -2.16 11.24 -2.00
CA TYR A 85 -1.58 11.84 -0.81
C TYR A 85 -1.79 13.36 -0.84
N GLU A 86 -2.20 13.91 0.29
CA GLU A 86 -2.45 15.33 0.43
C GLU A 86 -1.80 15.89 1.69
N ILE A 87 -1.13 17.03 1.55
CA ILE A 87 -0.72 17.90 2.64
C ILE A 87 -1.63 19.13 2.59
N MET A 88 -2.42 19.33 3.64
CA MET A 88 -3.38 20.41 3.75
C MET A 88 -2.76 21.65 4.40
N ALA A 89 -3.01 22.82 3.82
CA ALA A 89 -2.59 24.08 4.40
C ALA A 89 -3.26 24.34 5.75
N GLY A 90 -2.53 25.01 6.62
CA GLY A 90 -3.04 25.55 7.88
C GLY A 90 -3.77 26.88 7.71
N ASP A 91 -4.37 27.36 8.80
CA ASP A 91 -4.85 28.74 8.87
C ASP A 91 -3.67 29.74 8.84
N GLN A 92 -3.92 30.93 8.34
CA GLN A 92 -2.87 31.94 8.09
C GLN A 92 -2.09 32.26 9.38
N ALA A 93 -2.75 32.34 10.52
CA ALA A 93 -2.10 32.64 11.77
C ALA A 93 -1.12 31.54 12.22
N SER A 94 -1.37 30.29 11.83
CA SER A 94 -0.54 29.15 12.21
C SER A 94 0.83 29.11 11.50
N TYR A 95 0.96 29.71 10.30
CA TYR A 95 2.20 29.67 9.50
C TYR A 95 2.83 31.04 9.26
N THR A 96 2.17 32.16 9.61
CA THR A 96 2.73 33.50 9.40
C THR A 96 4.02 33.68 10.20
N GLY A 97 5.07 34.17 9.54
CA GLY A 97 6.38 34.40 10.16
C GLY A 97 7.04 33.11 10.65
N GLY A 98 7.31 33.00 11.95
CA GLY A 98 7.85 31.79 12.57
C GLY A 98 6.81 30.72 12.87
N GLY A 99 5.52 31.02 12.64
CA GLY A 99 4.41 30.11 12.92
C GLY A 99 4.03 29.98 14.39
N ALA A 100 3.04 29.16 14.67
CA ALA A 100 2.60 28.83 16.03
C ALA A 100 3.72 28.08 16.78
N GLN A 101 3.95 28.47 18.03
CA GLN A 101 5.14 28.07 18.81
C GLN A 101 5.27 26.56 19.02
N SER A 102 4.18 25.85 19.26
CA SER A 102 4.22 24.41 19.56
C SER A 102 4.14 23.54 18.29
N PHE A 103 3.46 24.02 17.25
CA PHE A 103 3.28 23.31 15.99
C PHE A 103 2.98 24.29 14.86
N PRO A 104 4.00 24.74 14.11
CA PRO A 104 3.81 25.64 12.98
C PRO A 104 2.92 25.03 11.91
N GLY A 105 2.03 25.84 11.34
CA GLY A 105 1.15 25.40 10.28
C GLY A 105 1.83 25.27 8.93
N THR A 106 1.24 24.48 8.06
CA THR A 106 1.66 24.33 6.66
C THR A 106 1.26 25.57 5.86
N ASP A 107 2.25 26.28 5.30
CA ASP A 107 2.01 27.37 4.34
C ASP A 107 1.33 26.81 3.09
N PRO A 108 0.33 27.47 2.49
CA PRO A 108 -0.32 27.03 1.25
C PRO A 108 0.63 26.69 0.09
N LYS A 109 1.78 27.35 0.00
CA LYS A 109 2.80 27.04 -1.02
C LYS A 109 3.48 25.67 -0.83
N ASN A 110 3.38 25.09 0.37
CA ASN A 110 3.89 23.77 0.73
C ASN A 110 2.76 22.72 0.79
N ALA A 111 1.51 23.13 0.56
CA ALA A 111 0.40 22.20 0.39
C ALA A 111 0.60 21.39 -0.90
N ILE A 112 0.29 20.11 -0.81
CA ILE A 112 0.50 19.18 -1.93
C ILE A 112 -0.75 18.31 -2.10
N PHE A 113 -1.08 18.04 -3.37
CA PHE A 113 -2.02 17.00 -3.76
C PHE A 113 -1.34 16.15 -4.84
N ALA A 114 -1.01 14.91 -4.51
CA ALA A 114 -0.27 14.02 -5.39
C ALA A 114 -1.01 12.70 -5.61
N ASN A 115 -1.05 12.26 -6.86
CA ASN A 115 -1.58 10.97 -7.26
C ASN A 115 -0.48 10.11 -7.83
N ARG A 116 -0.51 8.81 -7.50
CA ARG A 116 0.32 7.78 -8.09
C ARG A 116 -0.56 6.68 -8.64
N TYR A 117 -0.22 6.20 -9.83
CA TYR A 117 -0.79 5.00 -10.42
C TYR A 117 0.28 3.91 -10.46
N ASN A 118 -0.11 2.70 -10.12
CA ASN A 118 0.72 1.52 -10.27
C ASN A 118 -0.08 0.43 -10.98
N PHE A 119 0.54 -0.19 -11.96
CA PHE A 119 0.04 -1.42 -12.58
C PHE A 119 1.10 -2.51 -12.43
N GLY A 120 0.73 -3.64 -11.85
CA GLY A 120 1.59 -4.78 -11.64
C GLY A 120 1.02 -6.06 -12.21
N GLY A 121 1.90 -6.96 -12.66
CA GLY A 121 1.55 -8.31 -13.04
C GLY A 121 2.57 -9.28 -12.50
N TYR A 122 2.14 -10.48 -12.13
CA TYR A 122 3.02 -11.52 -11.61
C TYR A 122 2.74 -12.90 -12.21
N LEU A 123 3.77 -13.74 -12.16
CA LEU A 123 3.72 -15.15 -12.47
C LEU A 123 4.40 -15.91 -11.33
N ASP A 124 3.74 -16.93 -10.82
CA ASP A 124 4.23 -17.84 -9.78
C ASP A 124 4.14 -19.28 -10.26
N LEU A 125 5.24 -20.00 -10.13
CA LEU A 125 5.35 -21.40 -10.46
C LEU A 125 5.86 -22.16 -9.25
N ALA A 126 5.09 -23.13 -8.76
CA ALA A 126 5.52 -24.04 -7.72
C ALA A 126 5.63 -25.47 -8.27
N TYR A 127 6.72 -26.15 -7.90
CA TYR A 127 7.04 -27.49 -8.32
C TYR A 127 7.33 -28.38 -7.11
N ASP A 128 6.46 -29.33 -6.85
CA ASP A 128 6.69 -30.40 -5.88
C ASP A 128 7.65 -31.45 -6.49
N VAL A 129 8.95 -31.25 -6.28
CA VAL A 129 10.02 -32.15 -6.77
C VAL A 129 9.84 -33.55 -6.19
N THR A 130 9.45 -33.61 -4.92
CA THR A 130 9.04 -34.82 -4.20
C THR A 130 7.91 -34.46 -3.24
N LYS A 131 7.28 -35.45 -2.60
CA LYS A 131 6.27 -35.21 -1.57
C LYS A 131 6.78 -34.31 -0.42
N ASN A 132 8.09 -34.29 -0.21
CA ASN A 132 8.72 -33.56 0.89
C ASN A 132 9.47 -32.30 0.46
N PHE A 133 9.74 -32.13 -0.84
CA PHE A 133 10.54 -31.02 -1.36
C PHE A 133 9.81 -30.24 -2.43
N LEU A 134 9.59 -28.95 -2.17
CA LEU A 134 8.96 -27.99 -3.08
C LEU A 134 9.96 -26.90 -3.44
N LEU A 135 9.98 -26.52 -4.71
CA LEU A 135 10.60 -25.31 -5.24
C LEU A 135 9.52 -24.37 -5.74
N ASN A 136 9.71 -23.08 -5.51
CA ASN A 136 8.80 -22.05 -5.98
C ASN A 136 9.59 -20.88 -6.56
N GLY A 137 9.20 -20.42 -7.74
CA GLY A 137 9.73 -19.24 -8.41
C GLY A 137 8.62 -18.26 -8.72
N THR A 138 8.82 -17.00 -8.33
CA THR A 138 7.88 -15.90 -8.61
C THR A 138 8.61 -14.78 -9.32
N ALA A 139 7.98 -14.18 -10.31
CA ALA A 139 8.43 -12.97 -10.99
C ALA A 139 7.27 -11.95 -11.01
N ARG A 140 7.58 -10.67 -10.77
CA ARG A 140 6.62 -9.56 -10.80
C ARG A 140 7.22 -8.38 -11.54
N LEU A 141 6.42 -7.80 -12.43
CA LEU A 141 6.70 -6.55 -13.13
C LEU A 141 5.72 -5.50 -12.62
N GLU A 142 6.22 -4.31 -12.35
CA GLU A 142 5.41 -3.17 -11.93
C GLU A 142 5.76 -1.95 -12.77
N GLN A 143 4.76 -1.15 -13.08
CA GLN A 143 4.88 0.13 -13.75
C GLN A 143 4.24 1.20 -12.89
N TYR A 144 5.05 2.15 -12.44
CA TYR A 144 4.62 3.31 -11.66
C TYR A 144 4.57 4.55 -12.53
N SER A 145 3.64 5.45 -12.24
CA SER A 145 3.45 6.70 -12.99
C SER A 145 4.54 7.74 -12.75
N ASP A 146 5.28 7.64 -11.66
CA ASP A 146 6.22 8.65 -11.17
C ASP A 146 7.69 8.24 -11.31
N PHE A 147 8.05 6.96 -11.16
CA PHE A 147 9.45 6.54 -11.21
C PHE A 147 9.75 5.38 -12.19
N GLY A 148 8.75 4.95 -12.97
CA GLY A 148 8.95 3.97 -14.04
C GLY A 148 8.71 2.52 -13.60
N SER A 149 9.46 1.58 -14.19
CA SER A 149 9.24 0.15 -14.05
C SER A 149 10.13 -0.46 -12.98
N ALA A 150 9.60 -1.46 -12.28
CA ALA A 150 10.34 -2.31 -11.36
C ALA A 150 10.15 -3.79 -11.72
N PHE A 151 11.22 -4.57 -11.69
CA PHE A 151 11.18 -6.02 -11.83
C PHE A 151 11.71 -6.66 -10.55
N VAL A 152 10.94 -7.54 -9.97
CA VAL A 152 11.32 -8.30 -8.78
C VAL A 152 11.09 -9.77 -9.03
N TRP A 153 11.94 -10.60 -8.43
CA TRP A 153 11.81 -12.06 -8.49
C TRP A 153 12.16 -12.68 -7.15
N LYS A 154 11.66 -13.87 -6.92
CA LYS A 154 11.92 -14.65 -5.73
C LYS A 154 12.06 -16.12 -6.12
N LEU A 155 13.06 -16.78 -5.54
CA LEU A 155 13.18 -18.24 -5.55
C LEU A 155 13.11 -18.72 -4.12
N SER A 156 12.29 -19.71 -3.85
CA SER A 156 12.16 -20.28 -2.52
C SER A 156 12.05 -21.79 -2.54
N SER A 157 12.39 -22.41 -1.42
CA SER A 157 12.29 -23.85 -1.23
C SER A 157 11.69 -24.21 0.12
N ARG A 158 11.05 -25.36 0.17
CA ARG A 158 10.51 -25.96 1.39
C ARG A 158 10.88 -27.45 1.42
N TYR A 159 11.50 -27.87 2.50
CA TYR A 159 11.79 -29.28 2.75
C TYR A 159 11.15 -29.74 4.07
N LYS A 160 10.39 -30.81 4.01
CA LYS A 160 9.68 -31.41 5.15
C LYS A 160 10.38 -32.68 5.58
N LEU A 161 10.57 -32.85 6.87
CA LEU A 161 11.10 -34.08 7.49
C LEU A 161 10.04 -34.67 8.42
N ASP A 162 10.11 -35.97 8.59
CA ASP A 162 9.42 -36.71 9.66
C ASP A 162 7.89 -36.43 9.72
N GLY A 163 7.19 -36.60 8.58
CA GLY A 163 5.75 -36.44 8.54
C GLY A 163 5.25 -35.01 8.86
N ASP A 164 5.96 -33.99 8.40
CA ASP A 164 5.69 -32.57 8.60
C ASP A 164 6.03 -32.01 9.99
N GLN A 165 6.68 -32.77 10.87
CA GLN A 165 7.08 -32.30 12.21
C GLN A 165 8.19 -31.25 12.16
N VAL A 166 9.09 -31.35 11.17
CA VAL A 166 10.17 -30.37 10.96
C VAL A 166 10.11 -29.84 9.53
N VAL A 167 10.07 -28.54 9.36
CA VAL A 167 10.01 -27.89 8.05
C VAL A 167 11.09 -26.85 7.92
N PHE A 168 11.98 -27.04 6.94
CA PHE A 168 12.97 -26.05 6.51
C PHE A 168 12.41 -25.22 5.37
N ARG A 169 12.62 -23.91 5.43
CA ARG A 169 12.25 -22.94 4.37
C ARG A 169 13.42 -22.03 4.08
N SER A 170 13.61 -21.70 2.81
CA SER A 170 14.60 -20.74 2.32
C SER A 170 13.97 -19.86 1.24
N SER A 171 14.37 -18.61 1.17
CA SER A 171 13.98 -17.66 0.13
C SER A 171 15.04 -16.57 -0.05
#